data_d48a5a7b460ea61521d8b217d150a582
#
_entry.id   d48a5a7b460ea61521d8b217d150a582
#
_cell.length_a   1.000
_cell.length_b   1.000
_cell.length_c   1.000
_cell.angle_alpha   90.00
_cell.angle_beta   90.00
_cell.angle_gamma   90.00
#
_symmetry.space_group_name_H-M   'P 1'
#
loop_
_entity.id
_entity.type
_entity.pdbx_description
1 polymer ?
#
loop_
_entity_poly.entity_id
_entity_poly.type
_entity_poly.pdbx_seq_one_letter_code
_entity_poly.pdbx_strand_id
1 'polypeptide(L)'
;MTTTSTSRPESLRRRQGLTEQAAQAAIDQACRRLRLPTIRTVVDDAMTAATKEQLTYQGFLAELLLAEVDDRDRRSTLRRIKSAGFPREKWLADFDFTANPNINPATINELATGDWIRRGDPLCLIGGSGTGKSHLLIALGTAAAEQGYRVRYTLATRLVNELVEAADEKQLTKTINRYGRVDLLVIDELGYLELDRRGA
;
A
#
# COMPACT_ATOMS: atom_id res chain seq x y z
N MET A 1 1.01 -55.13 2.59
CA MET A 1 0.43 -53.97 3.28
C MET A 1 1.52 -53.38 4.18
N THR A 2 2.24 -52.39 3.66
CA THR A 2 3.36 -51.71 4.34
C THR A 2 2.80 -50.44 4.96
N THR A 3 2.62 -50.44 6.28
CA THR A 3 2.22 -49.25 7.06
C THR A 3 3.42 -48.29 7.13
N THR A 4 3.42 -47.27 6.33
CA THR A 4 4.38 -46.17 6.43
C THR A 4 4.09 -45.36 7.69
N SER A 5 4.87 -45.62 8.75
CA SER A 5 4.88 -44.80 9.95
C SER A 5 5.48 -43.42 9.60
N THR A 6 4.63 -42.44 9.38
CA THR A 6 5.06 -41.04 9.17
C THR A 6 5.49 -40.49 10.53
N SER A 7 6.78 -40.55 10.83
CA SER A 7 7.35 -39.94 12.03
C SER A 7 7.12 -38.45 11.98
N ARG A 8 6.46 -37.92 13.01
CA ARG A 8 6.22 -36.48 13.19
C ARG A 8 7.56 -35.71 13.16
N PRO A 9 7.68 -34.61 12.43
CA PRO A 9 8.89 -33.78 12.44
C PRO A 9 9.26 -33.41 13.89
N GLU A 10 10.55 -33.42 14.21
CA GLU A 10 11.07 -33.12 15.55
C GLU A 10 10.63 -31.75 16.08
N SER A 11 10.43 -30.80 15.18
CA SER A 11 9.87 -29.46 15.45
C SER A 11 8.42 -29.44 15.96
N LEU A 12 7.67 -30.53 15.72
CA LEU A 12 6.27 -30.70 16.13
C LEU A 12 6.10 -31.68 17.30
N ARG A 13 7.16 -31.97 18.02
CA ARG A 13 7.04 -32.82 19.23
C ARG A 13 6.12 -32.11 20.23
N ARG A 14 5.03 -32.81 20.61
CA ARG A 14 4.06 -32.33 21.58
C ARG A 14 4.77 -32.11 22.92
N ARG A 15 4.79 -30.87 23.40
CA ARG A 15 5.22 -30.57 24.77
C ARG A 15 4.15 -31.13 25.69
N GLN A 16 4.43 -32.27 26.31
CA GLN A 16 3.51 -32.90 27.26
C GLN A 16 3.29 -31.98 28.46
N GLY A 17 2.02 -31.78 28.88
CA GLY A 17 1.67 -31.06 30.10
C GLY A 17 1.51 -29.57 29.98
N LEU A 18 1.37 -28.99 28.77
CA LEU A 18 0.98 -27.58 28.64
C LEU A 18 -0.46 -27.40 29.16
N THR A 19 -0.59 -26.67 30.27
CA THR A 19 -1.89 -26.15 30.70
C THR A 19 -2.39 -25.11 29.69
N GLU A 20 -3.66 -24.84 29.67
CA GLU A 20 -4.26 -23.83 28.75
C GLU A 20 -3.62 -22.46 28.92
N GLN A 21 -3.35 -22.03 30.15
CA GLN A 21 -2.63 -20.80 30.44
C GLN A 21 -1.19 -20.81 29.89
N ALA A 22 -0.49 -21.94 29.98
CA ALA A 22 0.86 -22.03 29.41
C ALA A 22 0.84 -22.04 27.89
N ALA A 23 -0.19 -22.62 27.27
CA ALA A 23 -0.39 -22.54 25.81
C ALA A 23 -0.64 -21.12 25.35
N GLN A 24 -1.50 -20.37 26.05
CA GLN A 24 -1.79 -18.97 25.78
C GLN A 24 -0.53 -18.10 25.89
N ALA A 25 0.24 -18.26 26.96
CA ALA A 25 1.51 -17.54 27.12
C ALA A 25 2.52 -17.85 26.00
N ALA A 26 2.57 -19.13 25.56
CA ALA A 26 3.43 -19.54 24.45
C ALA A 26 3.00 -18.92 23.11
N ILE A 27 1.68 -18.83 22.87
CA ILE A 27 1.14 -18.15 21.67
C ILE A 27 1.52 -16.67 21.69
N ASP A 28 1.29 -15.95 22.81
CA ASP A 28 1.63 -14.54 22.93
C ASP A 28 3.13 -14.30 22.67
N GLN A 29 3.99 -15.11 23.28
CA GLN A 29 5.44 -15.01 23.09
C GLN A 29 5.86 -15.30 21.64
N ALA A 30 5.29 -16.35 21.03
CA ALA A 30 5.55 -16.71 19.65
C ALA A 30 5.10 -15.60 18.67
N CYS A 31 3.91 -15.05 18.86
CA CYS A 31 3.38 -13.95 18.06
C CYS A 31 4.27 -12.70 18.14
N ARG A 32 4.79 -12.35 19.32
CA ARG A 32 5.75 -11.25 19.47
C ARG A 32 7.04 -11.52 18.70
N ARG A 33 7.62 -12.71 18.84
CA ARG A 33 8.87 -13.10 18.18
C ARG A 33 8.75 -13.15 16.66
N LEU A 34 7.63 -13.66 16.16
CA LEU A 34 7.32 -13.79 14.73
C LEU A 34 6.73 -12.51 14.13
N ARG A 35 6.47 -11.49 14.96
CA ARG A 35 5.84 -10.22 14.54
C ARG A 35 4.47 -10.45 13.90
N LEU A 36 3.60 -11.17 14.61
CA LEU A 36 2.22 -11.46 14.23
C LEU A 36 1.23 -10.71 15.17
N PRO A 37 1.15 -9.39 15.10
CA PRO A 37 0.36 -8.60 16.05
C PRO A 37 -1.14 -8.84 15.90
N THR A 38 -1.63 -9.13 14.71
CA THR A 38 -3.06 -9.35 14.45
C THR A 38 -3.50 -10.67 15.06
N ILE A 39 -2.80 -11.77 14.76
CA ILE A 39 -3.08 -13.08 15.40
C ILE A 39 -3.07 -12.95 16.92
N ARG A 40 -2.08 -12.26 17.46
CA ARG A 40 -1.96 -12.01 18.90
C ARG A 40 -3.20 -11.38 19.52
N THR A 41 -3.85 -10.47 18.77
CA THR A 41 -5.02 -9.72 19.26
C THR A 41 -6.31 -10.50 19.09
N VAL A 42 -6.44 -11.30 18.01
CA VAL A 42 -7.72 -11.92 17.64
C VAL A 42 -7.81 -13.40 18.00
N VAL A 43 -6.73 -14.05 18.46
CA VAL A 43 -6.67 -15.51 18.63
C VAL A 43 -7.75 -16.02 19.59
N ASP A 44 -8.04 -15.32 20.68
CA ASP A 44 -9.01 -15.76 21.69
C ASP A 44 -10.44 -15.69 21.15
N ASP A 45 -10.77 -14.59 20.45
CA ASP A 45 -12.05 -14.42 19.79
C ASP A 45 -12.22 -15.43 18.66
N ALA A 46 -11.18 -15.67 17.87
CA ALA A 46 -11.18 -16.66 16.80
C ALA A 46 -11.35 -18.09 17.32
N MET A 47 -10.75 -18.45 18.46
CA MET A 47 -10.96 -19.74 19.11
C MET A 47 -12.41 -19.92 19.55
N THR A 48 -13.01 -18.87 20.09
CA THR A 48 -14.42 -18.89 20.53
C THR A 48 -15.35 -19.06 19.32
N ALA A 49 -15.13 -18.31 18.24
CA ALA A 49 -15.88 -18.41 17.00
C ALA A 49 -15.73 -19.81 16.35
N ALA A 50 -14.48 -20.31 16.25
CA ALA A 50 -14.20 -21.62 15.67
C ALA A 50 -14.92 -22.76 16.42
N THR A 51 -15.02 -22.66 17.74
CA THR A 51 -15.76 -23.65 18.55
C THR A 51 -17.25 -23.59 18.27
N LYS A 52 -17.82 -22.38 18.17
CA LYS A 52 -19.24 -22.16 17.88
C LYS A 52 -19.63 -22.62 16.46
N GLU A 53 -18.77 -22.37 15.50
CA GLU A 53 -18.98 -22.66 14.08
C GLU A 53 -18.48 -24.05 13.66
N GLN A 54 -17.94 -24.81 14.61
CA GLN A 54 -17.40 -26.16 14.40
C GLN A 54 -16.33 -26.21 13.28
N LEU A 55 -15.46 -25.20 13.22
CA LEU A 55 -14.39 -25.15 12.23
C LEU A 55 -13.42 -26.31 12.40
N THR A 56 -12.87 -26.78 11.29
CA THR A 56 -11.74 -27.71 11.34
C THR A 56 -10.48 -27.00 11.84
N TYR A 57 -9.51 -27.73 12.39
CA TYR A 57 -8.23 -27.15 12.80
C TYR A 57 -7.51 -26.43 11.65
N GLN A 58 -7.65 -26.95 10.42
CA GLN A 58 -7.11 -26.31 9.23
C GLN A 58 -7.83 -25.00 8.91
N GLY A 59 -9.16 -24.97 8.99
CA GLY A 59 -9.97 -23.76 8.80
C GLY A 59 -9.58 -22.68 9.80
N PHE A 60 -9.56 -23.03 11.09
CA PHE A 60 -9.13 -22.10 12.15
C PHE A 60 -7.73 -21.51 11.91
N LEU A 61 -6.74 -22.36 11.57
CA LEU A 61 -5.39 -21.88 11.27
C LEU A 61 -5.34 -20.98 10.03
N ALA A 62 -6.10 -21.35 8.99
CA ALA A 62 -6.17 -20.54 7.76
C ALA A 62 -6.77 -19.15 8.04
N GLU A 63 -7.86 -19.06 8.80
CA GLU A 63 -8.47 -17.77 9.17
C GLU A 63 -7.52 -16.87 9.94
N LEU A 64 -6.79 -17.40 10.92
CA LEU A 64 -5.81 -16.64 11.68
C LEU A 64 -4.67 -16.09 10.78
N LEU A 65 -4.16 -16.94 9.89
CA LEU A 65 -3.08 -16.54 8.99
C LEU A 65 -3.55 -15.52 7.96
N LEU A 66 -4.75 -15.69 7.39
CA LEU A 66 -5.34 -14.75 6.45
C LEU A 66 -5.62 -13.41 7.12
N ALA A 67 -6.15 -13.37 8.33
CA ALA A 67 -6.36 -12.13 9.08
C ALA A 67 -5.04 -11.35 9.29
N GLU A 68 -3.93 -12.04 9.58
CA GLU A 68 -2.61 -11.40 9.72
C GLU A 68 -2.11 -10.85 8.37
N VAL A 69 -2.30 -11.59 7.27
CA VAL A 69 -1.92 -11.17 5.91
C VAL A 69 -2.71 -9.93 5.51
N ASP A 70 -4.03 -9.97 5.61
CA ASP A 70 -4.93 -8.88 5.23
C ASP A 70 -4.61 -7.58 6.01
N ASP A 71 -4.40 -7.70 7.33
CA ASP A 71 -4.08 -6.53 8.14
C ASP A 71 -2.66 -5.99 7.86
N ARG A 72 -1.72 -6.87 7.52
CA ARG A 72 -0.36 -6.47 7.10
C ARG A 72 -0.40 -5.73 5.77
N ASP A 73 -1.19 -6.21 4.81
CA ASP A 73 -1.36 -5.59 3.51
C ASP A 73 -2.06 -4.24 3.64
N ARG A 74 -3.12 -4.16 4.44
CA ARG A 74 -3.81 -2.91 4.77
C ARG A 74 -2.86 -1.88 5.39
N ARG A 75 -2.07 -2.27 6.40
CA ARG A 75 -1.09 -1.38 7.02
C ARG A 75 0.01 -0.95 6.05
N SER A 76 0.44 -1.84 5.15
CA SER A 76 1.42 -1.53 4.12
C SER A 76 0.86 -0.52 3.12
N THR A 77 -0.36 -0.70 2.68
CA THR A 77 -1.09 0.23 1.78
C THR A 77 -1.22 1.61 2.39
N LEU A 78 -1.70 1.72 3.63
CA LEU A 78 -1.81 2.99 4.34
C LEU A 78 -0.45 3.71 4.47
N ARG A 79 0.62 2.96 4.73
CA ARG A 79 1.98 3.53 4.77
C ARG A 79 2.42 4.07 3.41
N ARG A 80 2.14 3.36 2.31
CA ARG A 80 2.45 3.82 0.95
C ARG A 80 1.68 5.09 0.60
N ILE A 81 0.38 5.15 0.86
CA ILE A 81 -0.45 6.34 0.64
C ILE A 81 0.10 7.53 1.45
N LYS A 82 0.38 7.33 2.73
CA LYS A 82 0.98 8.37 3.57
C LYS A 82 2.35 8.83 3.06
N SER A 83 3.19 7.90 2.59
CA SER A 83 4.53 8.20 2.07
C SER A 83 4.50 8.94 0.73
N ALA A 84 3.41 8.83 -0.04
CA ALA A 84 3.23 9.56 -1.28
C ALA A 84 3.19 11.07 -1.08
N GLY A 85 2.78 11.55 0.10
CA GLY A 85 2.79 12.96 0.45
C GLY A 85 1.67 13.78 -0.20
N PHE A 86 0.52 13.16 -0.47
CA PHE A 86 -0.64 13.86 -1.00
C PHE A 86 -1.11 14.97 -0.05
N PRO A 87 -1.53 16.14 -0.56
CA PRO A 87 -1.95 17.27 0.28
C PRO A 87 -3.30 17.02 0.97
N ARG A 88 -4.10 16.11 0.41
CA ARG A 88 -5.40 15.65 0.93
C ARG A 88 -5.71 14.27 0.42
N GLU A 89 -6.57 13.55 1.11
CA GLU A 89 -7.05 12.26 0.66
C GLU A 89 -8.08 12.44 -0.45
N LYS A 90 -7.93 11.70 -1.55
CA LYS A 90 -8.85 11.65 -2.68
C LYS A 90 -8.89 10.23 -3.22
N TRP A 91 -10.11 9.74 -3.40
CA TRP A 91 -10.40 8.41 -3.90
C TRP A 91 -11.18 8.50 -5.22
N LEU A 92 -11.02 7.53 -6.09
CA LEU A 92 -11.79 7.49 -7.35
C LEU A 92 -13.28 7.30 -7.08
N ALA A 93 -13.64 6.58 -6.01
CA ALA A 93 -15.04 6.40 -5.59
C ALA A 93 -15.73 7.72 -5.20
N ASP A 94 -14.98 8.73 -4.76
CA ASP A 94 -15.50 10.04 -4.36
C ASP A 94 -15.54 11.05 -5.52
N PHE A 95 -15.13 10.62 -6.73
CA PHE A 95 -15.10 11.52 -7.86
C PHE A 95 -16.48 11.61 -8.53
N ASP A 96 -17.02 12.83 -8.59
CA ASP A 96 -18.30 13.07 -9.26
C ASP A 96 -18.11 13.26 -10.77
N PHE A 97 -18.33 12.18 -11.52
CA PHE A 97 -18.28 12.18 -12.99
C PHE A 97 -19.41 13.01 -13.61
N THR A 98 -20.52 13.25 -12.88
CA THR A 98 -21.65 14.01 -13.43
C THR A 98 -21.35 15.51 -13.49
N ALA A 99 -20.46 16.00 -12.61
CA ALA A 99 -20.02 17.40 -12.60
C ALA A 99 -19.14 17.75 -13.83
N ASN A 100 -18.55 16.77 -14.51
CA ASN A 100 -17.75 16.99 -15.72
C ASN A 100 -17.98 15.87 -16.75
N PRO A 101 -18.99 15.98 -17.62
CA PRO A 101 -19.35 14.95 -18.59
C PRO A 101 -18.28 14.71 -19.66
N ASN A 102 -17.26 15.56 -19.77
CA ASN A 102 -16.15 15.34 -20.70
C ASN A 102 -15.15 14.27 -20.20
N ILE A 103 -15.24 13.86 -18.94
CA ILE A 103 -14.40 12.82 -18.37
C ILE A 103 -15.10 11.47 -18.52
N ASN A 104 -14.51 10.59 -19.35
CA ASN A 104 -15.05 9.24 -19.54
C ASN A 104 -14.67 8.35 -18.34
N PRO A 105 -15.66 7.85 -17.57
CA PRO A 105 -15.39 6.95 -16.44
C PRO A 105 -14.64 5.66 -16.84
N ALA A 106 -14.89 5.12 -18.04
CA ALA A 106 -14.21 3.92 -18.51
C ALA A 106 -12.71 4.15 -18.70
N THR A 107 -12.32 5.31 -19.22
CA THR A 107 -10.90 5.68 -19.36
C THR A 107 -10.24 5.84 -17.99
N ILE A 108 -10.92 6.45 -17.01
CA ILE A 108 -10.37 6.58 -15.66
C ILE A 108 -10.24 5.20 -14.98
N ASN A 109 -11.20 4.31 -15.16
CA ASN A 109 -11.12 2.94 -14.64
C ASN A 109 -9.96 2.15 -15.28
N GLU A 110 -9.73 2.32 -16.59
CA GLU A 110 -8.57 1.74 -17.26
C GLU A 110 -7.26 2.28 -16.71
N LEU A 111 -7.13 3.59 -16.53
CA LEU A 111 -5.95 4.21 -15.91
C LEU A 111 -5.74 3.72 -14.47
N ALA A 112 -6.82 3.45 -13.75
CA ALA A 112 -6.76 2.94 -12.39
C ALA A 112 -6.17 1.52 -12.30
N THR A 113 -6.08 0.75 -13.40
CA THR A 113 -5.40 -0.56 -13.41
C THR A 113 -3.88 -0.46 -13.23
N GLY A 114 -3.30 0.71 -13.47
CA GLY A 114 -1.86 0.95 -13.33
C GLY A 114 -1.00 0.35 -14.45
N ASP A 115 -1.59 -0.20 -15.51
CA ASP A 115 -0.85 -0.81 -16.62
C ASP A 115 0.08 0.18 -17.33
N TRP A 116 -0.33 1.44 -17.45
CA TRP A 116 0.48 2.52 -17.98
C TRP A 116 1.72 2.79 -17.12
N ILE A 117 1.63 2.65 -15.78
CA ILE A 117 2.78 2.80 -14.87
C ILE A 117 3.80 1.69 -15.14
N ARG A 118 3.36 0.45 -15.32
CA ARG A 118 4.25 -0.68 -15.63
C ARG A 118 4.98 -0.53 -16.95
N ARG A 119 4.32 0.11 -17.94
CA ARG A 119 4.92 0.40 -19.25
C ARG A 119 5.85 1.61 -19.22
N GLY A 120 5.77 2.44 -18.16
CA GLY A 120 6.50 3.70 -18.08
C GLY A 120 5.90 4.79 -18.95
N ASP A 121 4.61 4.68 -19.29
CA ASP A 121 3.92 5.66 -20.12
C ASP A 121 3.64 6.94 -19.31
N PRO A 122 3.88 8.14 -19.84
CA PRO A 122 3.50 9.38 -19.16
C PRO A 122 1.99 9.62 -19.26
N LEU A 123 1.41 10.18 -18.19
CA LEU A 123 0.01 10.64 -18.16
C LEU A 123 -0.03 12.14 -17.91
N CYS A 124 -0.74 12.88 -18.76
CA CYS A 124 -0.95 14.30 -18.59
C CYS A 124 -2.44 14.63 -18.53
N LEU A 125 -2.88 15.32 -17.45
CA LEU A 125 -4.24 15.81 -17.29
C LEU A 125 -4.31 17.28 -17.68
N ILE A 126 -4.98 17.60 -18.80
CA ILE A 126 -5.11 18.93 -19.34
C ILE A 126 -6.55 19.43 -19.22
N GLY A 127 -6.74 20.69 -18.81
CA GLY A 127 -8.06 21.29 -18.69
C GLY A 127 -8.06 22.59 -17.88
N GLY A 128 -9.16 23.31 -17.88
CA GLY A 128 -9.34 24.56 -17.15
C GLY A 128 -9.28 24.42 -15.62
N SER A 129 -9.28 25.53 -14.90
CA SER A 129 -9.35 25.51 -13.43
C SER A 129 -10.68 24.91 -12.95
N GLY A 130 -10.67 24.20 -11.82
CA GLY A 130 -11.88 23.64 -11.22
C GLY A 130 -12.44 22.38 -11.90
N THR A 131 -11.82 21.85 -12.96
CA THR A 131 -12.33 20.67 -13.72
C THR A 131 -12.05 19.32 -13.07
N GLY A 132 -11.50 19.29 -11.85
CA GLY A 132 -11.24 18.04 -11.14
C GLY A 132 -9.88 17.39 -11.40
N LYS A 133 -8.96 18.03 -12.14
CA LYS A 133 -7.62 17.47 -12.47
C LYS A 133 -6.83 17.01 -11.24
N SER A 134 -6.65 17.88 -10.25
CA SER A 134 -5.91 17.55 -9.03
C SER A 134 -6.61 16.46 -8.21
N HIS A 135 -7.96 16.40 -8.24
CA HIS A 135 -8.68 15.29 -7.62
C HIS A 135 -8.33 13.97 -8.31
N LEU A 136 -8.48 13.90 -9.64
CA LEU A 136 -8.14 12.68 -10.40
C LEU A 136 -6.67 12.31 -10.28
N LEU A 137 -5.78 13.31 -10.32
CA LEU A 137 -4.34 13.09 -10.18
C LEU A 137 -4.01 12.41 -8.85
N ILE A 138 -4.55 12.92 -7.73
CA ILE A 138 -4.35 12.34 -6.40
C ILE A 138 -5.04 10.98 -6.29
N ALA A 139 -6.28 10.84 -6.80
CA ALA A 139 -7.03 9.60 -6.73
C ALA A 139 -6.39 8.46 -7.53
N LEU A 140 -5.85 8.73 -8.73
CA LEU A 140 -5.08 7.76 -9.51
C LEU A 140 -3.75 7.39 -8.81
N GLY A 141 -3.08 8.37 -8.20
CA GLY A 141 -1.90 8.13 -7.39
C GLY A 141 -2.20 7.28 -6.15
N THR A 142 -3.36 7.49 -5.51
CA THR A 142 -3.85 6.67 -4.39
C THR A 142 -4.12 5.24 -4.84
N ALA A 143 -4.83 5.05 -5.96
CA ALA A 143 -5.09 3.73 -6.54
C ALA A 143 -3.78 2.98 -6.90
N ALA A 144 -2.79 3.69 -7.42
CA ALA A 144 -1.46 3.12 -7.67
C ALA A 144 -0.78 2.68 -6.36
N ALA A 145 -0.84 3.49 -5.30
CA ALA A 145 -0.27 3.14 -3.99
C ALA A 145 -0.98 1.93 -3.34
N GLU A 146 -2.29 1.77 -3.55
CA GLU A 146 -3.06 0.59 -3.14
C GLU A 146 -2.56 -0.68 -3.82
N GLN A 147 -2.24 -0.60 -5.10
CA GLN A 147 -1.70 -1.71 -5.89
C GLN A 147 -0.24 -2.04 -5.58
N GLY A 148 0.41 -1.29 -4.69
CA GLY A 148 1.76 -1.57 -4.24
C GLY A 148 2.83 -0.67 -4.83
N TYR A 149 2.51 0.22 -5.77
CA TYR A 149 3.47 1.16 -6.34
C TYR A 149 3.96 2.17 -5.30
N ARG A 150 5.23 2.54 -5.42
CA ARG A 150 5.84 3.64 -4.66
C ARG A 150 5.52 4.94 -5.38
N VAL A 151 4.64 5.73 -4.80
CA VAL A 151 4.18 6.99 -5.36
C VAL A 151 4.80 8.16 -4.62
N ARG A 152 5.14 9.23 -5.32
CA ARG A 152 5.55 10.51 -4.76
C ARG A 152 4.76 11.64 -5.42
N TYR A 153 4.08 12.43 -4.59
CA TYR A 153 3.42 13.66 -5.02
C TYR A 153 4.31 14.87 -4.75
N THR A 154 4.32 15.82 -5.65
CA THR A 154 4.98 17.12 -5.47
C THR A 154 4.30 18.20 -6.34
N LEU A 155 4.41 19.45 -5.93
CA LEU A 155 4.10 20.58 -6.80
C LEU A 155 5.27 20.82 -7.75
N ALA A 156 4.99 21.26 -8.98
CA ALA A 156 6.02 21.56 -9.97
C ALA A 156 7.01 22.60 -9.45
N THR A 157 6.53 23.68 -8.83
CA THR A 157 7.36 24.74 -8.23
C THR A 157 8.31 24.17 -7.16
N ARG A 158 7.81 23.29 -6.31
CA ARG A 158 8.63 22.67 -5.27
C ARG A 158 9.72 21.77 -5.85
N LEU A 159 9.37 20.98 -6.87
CA LEU A 159 10.33 20.09 -7.55
C LEU A 159 11.47 20.89 -8.18
N VAL A 160 11.13 21.97 -8.90
CA VAL A 160 12.14 22.82 -9.54
C VAL A 160 13.06 23.47 -8.50
N ASN A 161 12.49 24.05 -7.43
CA ASN A 161 13.29 24.67 -6.37
C ASN A 161 14.25 23.65 -5.72
N GLU A 162 13.77 22.42 -5.39
CA GLU A 162 14.62 21.38 -4.85
C GLU A 162 15.76 20.96 -5.80
N LEU A 163 15.51 20.96 -7.13
CA LEU A 163 16.53 20.62 -8.11
C LEU A 163 17.56 21.74 -8.28
N VAL A 164 17.12 23.01 -8.30
CA VAL A 164 18.01 24.19 -8.38
C VAL A 164 18.91 24.27 -7.14
N GLU A 165 18.33 24.16 -5.93
CA GLU A 165 19.10 24.15 -4.68
C GLU A 165 20.12 22.99 -4.66
N ALA A 166 19.69 21.80 -5.08
CA ALA A 166 20.58 20.65 -5.15
C ALA A 166 21.70 20.81 -6.17
N ALA A 167 21.47 21.56 -7.27
CA ALA A 167 22.51 21.88 -8.24
C ALA A 167 23.55 22.84 -7.65
N ASP A 168 23.11 23.89 -6.96
CA ASP A 168 23.96 24.86 -6.30
C ASP A 168 24.83 24.21 -5.19
N GLU A 169 24.24 23.24 -4.45
CA GLU A 169 24.91 22.45 -3.41
C GLU A 169 25.75 21.26 -3.95
N LYS A 170 25.82 21.06 -5.25
CA LYS A 170 26.48 19.91 -5.91
C LYS A 170 25.91 18.55 -5.49
N GLN A 171 24.64 18.50 -5.13
CA GLN A 171 23.90 17.29 -4.70
C GLN A 171 22.84 16.84 -5.72
N LEU A 172 22.82 17.41 -6.93
CA LEU A 172 21.80 17.14 -7.93
C LEU A 172 21.60 15.67 -8.22
N THR A 173 22.69 14.91 -8.43
CA THR A 173 22.61 13.45 -8.66
C THR A 173 21.92 12.70 -7.53
N LYS A 174 22.17 13.08 -6.28
CA LYS A 174 21.54 12.47 -5.10
C LYS A 174 20.02 12.76 -5.08
N THR A 175 19.64 13.98 -5.42
CA THR A 175 18.24 14.41 -5.47
C THR A 175 17.50 13.70 -6.60
N ILE A 176 18.07 13.63 -7.81
CA ILE A 176 17.51 12.88 -8.94
C ILE A 176 17.35 11.40 -8.57
N ASN A 177 18.35 10.77 -7.98
CA ASN A 177 18.27 9.37 -7.54
C ASN A 177 17.19 9.15 -6.48
N ARG A 178 16.86 10.12 -5.66
CA ARG A 178 15.74 10.05 -4.71
C ARG A 178 14.39 9.98 -5.42
N TYR A 179 14.19 10.80 -6.44
CA TYR A 179 12.99 10.77 -7.29
C TYR A 179 12.94 9.51 -8.17
N GLY A 180 14.07 9.03 -8.67
CA GLY A 180 14.16 7.79 -9.46
C GLY A 180 13.88 6.49 -8.68
N ARG A 181 13.67 6.55 -7.37
CA ARG A 181 13.31 5.38 -6.54
C ARG A 181 11.82 5.11 -6.45
N VAL A 182 10.98 5.98 -7.00
CA VAL A 182 9.54 5.80 -7.04
C VAL A 182 9.12 5.16 -8.35
N ASP A 183 7.99 4.48 -8.32
CA ASP A 183 7.40 3.86 -9.51
C ASP A 183 6.51 4.86 -10.26
N LEU A 184 5.95 5.86 -9.52
CA LEU A 184 5.14 6.93 -10.06
C LEU A 184 5.48 8.26 -9.39
N LEU A 185 5.91 9.26 -10.18
CA LEU A 185 6.03 10.64 -9.76
C LEU A 185 4.80 11.43 -10.21
N VAL A 186 4.09 12.00 -9.26
CA VAL A 186 2.88 12.80 -9.47
C VAL A 186 3.25 14.28 -9.31
N ILE A 187 3.16 15.04 -10.41
CA ILE A 187 3.50 16.48 -10.43
C ILE A 187 2.22 17.26 -10.66
N ASP A 188 1.85 18.13 -9.72
CA ASP A 188 0.68 19.00 -9.84
C ASP A 188 1.10 20.44 -10.11
N GLU A 189 0.16 21.24 -10.62
CA GLU A 189 0.32 22.67 -10.90
C GLU A 189 1.41 23.01 -11.94
N LEU A 190 1.66 22.11 -12.89
CA LEU A 190 2.70 22.30 -13.92
C LEU A 190 2.47 23.56 -14.76
N GLY A 191 1.22 23.92 -15.05
CA GLY A 191 0.86 25.07 -15.88
C GLY A 191 1.03 26.46 -15.22
N TYR A 192 1.34 26.50 -13.92
CA TYR A 192 1.58 27.74 -13.17
C TYR A 192 3.07 28.03 -12.94
N LEU A 193 3.94 27.24 -13.55
CA LEU A 193 5.37 27.38 -13.38
C LEU A 193 5.93 28.41 -14.38
N GLU A 194 6.39 29.58 -13.89
CA GLU A 194 7.26 30.46 -14.65
C GLU A 194 8.69 29.91 -14.55
N LEU A 195 9.10 29.13 -15.57
CA LEU A 195 10.45 28.59 -15.64
C LEU A 195 11.41 29.69 -16.11
N ASP A 196 12.34 30.07 -15.25
CA ASP A 196 13.50 30.82 -15.68
C ASP A 196 14.50 29.90 -16.42
N ARG A 197 15.59 30.47 -16.98
CA ARG A 197 16.60 29.69 -17.72
C ARG A 197 17.29 28.61 -16.90
N ARG A 198 17.17 28.62 -15.56
CA ARG A 198 17.77 27.62 -14.68
C ARG A 198 16.79 26.52 -14.31
N GLY A 199 15.48 26.79 -14.38
CA GLY A 199 14.42 25.84 -14.06
C GLY A 199 13.84 25.08 -15.26
N ALA A 200 14.27 25.41 -16.47
CA ALA A 200 13.91 24.72 -17.71
C ALA A 200 14.98 23.68 -18.07
#